data_2e11a7c4811d8edef3129bbb1a3f1949
#
_entry.id   2e11a7c4811d8edef3129bbb1a3f1949
#
_cell.length_a   1.000
_cell.length_b   1.000
_cell.length_c   1.000
_cell.angle_alpha   90.00
_cell.angle_beta   90.00
_cell.angle_gamma   90.00
#
_symmetry.space_group_name_H-M   'P 1'
#
loop_
_entity.id
_entity.type
_entity.pdbx_description
1 polymer ?
#
loop_
_entity_poly.entity_id
_entity_poly.type
_entity_poly.pdbx_seq_one_letter_code
_entity_poly.pdbx_strand_id
1 'polypeptide(L)'
;MSRRYKFLIVASTFYPKITKGLLDGAISELEKLSSSYEVYKGNGSLEIPVQISILLNKKKYDAVIAIGCIIKGKTDHYEFIASAITNSLLSISVNHRIPVSNTVLTCSSIKQATERSSKKLNRAKEAVLAAISVLNN
;
A
#
# COMPACT_ATOMS: atom_id res chain seq x y z
N MET A 1 10.80 -4.84 23.98
CA MET A 1 10.90 -3.54 23.27
C MET A 1 10.63 -3.76 21.79
N SER A 2 9.70 -3.02 21.21
CA SER A 2 9.43 -3.16 19.78
C SER A 2 10.54 -2.49 18.96
N ARG A 3 10.98 -3.20 17.93
CA ARG A 3 11.98 -2.69 16.99
C ARG A 3 11.36 -1.62 16.12
N ARG A 4 12.10 -0.55 15.85
CA ARG A 4 11.69 0.51 14.94
C ARG A 4 12.04 0.11 13.52
N TYR A 5 11.08 0.30 12.63
CA TYR A 5 11.26 0.02 11.20
C TYR A 5 11.08 1.29 10.38
N LYS A 6 11.61 1.26 9.18
CA LYS A 6 11.45 2.34 8.20
C LYS A 6 10.59 1.84 7.05
N PHE A 7 9.44 2.49 6.85
CA PHE A 7 8.48 2.12 5.82
C PHE A 7 8.52 3.09 4.64
N LEU A 8 8.36 2.53 3.45
CA LEU A 8 8.08 3.27 2.23
C LEU A 8 6.59 3.15 1.95
N ILE A 9 5.91 4.27 1.73
CA ILE A 9 4.51 4.27 1.31
C ILE A 9 4.44 4.90 -0.08
N VAL A 10 3.87 4.17 -1.03
CA VAL A 10 3.65 4.66 -2.40
C VAL A 10 2.15 4.62 -2.66
N ALA A 11 1.58 5.78 -2.96
CA ALA A 11 0.13 5.95 -3.04
C ALA A 11 -0.31 6.54 -4.38
N SER A 12 -1.34 5.94 -4.97
CA SER A 12 -2.03 6.49 -6.13
C SER A 12 -3.09 7.49 -5.67
N THR A 13 -3.13 8.66 -6.29
CA THR A 13 -4.09 9.71 -5.95
C THR A 13 -5.29 9.75 -6.89
N PHE A 14 -5.50 8.73 -7.70
CA PHE A 14 -6.62 8.69 -8.64
C PHE A 14 -7.98 8.82 -7.95
N TYR A 15 -8.13 8.23 -6.77
CA TYR A 15 -9.30 8.44 -5.90
C TYR A 15 -8.83 9.13 -4.61
N PRO A 16 -8.75 10.49 -4.60
CA PRO A 16 -8.06 11.19 -3.51
C PRO A 16 -8.60 10.94 -2.11
N LYS A 17 -9.91 10.83 -1.97
CA LYS A 17 -10.53 10.60 -0.65
C LYS A 17 -10.23 9.20 -0.11
N ILE A 18 -10.23 8.21 -0.99
CA ILE A 18 -9.89 6.83 -0.63
C ILE A 18 -8.42 6.76 -0.23
N THR A 19 -7.55 7.33 -1.03
CA THR A 19 -6.11 7.39 -0.74
C THR A 19 -5.84 8.09 0.59
N LYS A 20 -6.51 9.22 0.84
CA LYS A 20 -6.35 9.94 2.11
C LYS A 20 -6.74 9.06 3.30
N GLY A 21 -7.87 8.38 3.23
CA GLY A 21 -8.33 7.50 4.29
C GLY A 21 -7.33 6.37 4.56
N LEU A 22 -6.82 5.74 3.52
CA LEU A 22 -5.83 4.67 3.66
C LEU A 22 -4.51 5.20 4.23
N LEU A 23 -4.03 6.34 3.74
CA LEU A 23 -2.82 6.97 4.27
C LEU A 23 -2.96 7.32 5.75
N ASP A 24 -4.09 7.91 6.14
CA ASP A 24 -4.33 8.26 7.53
C ASP A 24 -4.27 7.01 8.42
N GLY A 25 -4.85 5.91 7.97
CA GLY A 25 -4.82 4.64 8.71
C GLY A 25 -3.41 4.06 8.86
N ALA A 26 -2.65 4.04 7.76
CA ALA A 26 -1.27 3.53 7.78
C ALA A 26 -0.38 4.40 8.68
N ILE A 27 -0.43 5.71 8.50
CA ILE A 27 0.41 6.66 9.23
C ILE A 27 0.10 6.61 10.73
N SER A 28 -1.18 6.60 11.07
CA SER A 28 -1.59 6.50 12.48
C SER A 28 -1.02 5.26 13.15
N GLU A 29 -1.07 4.12 12.47
CA GLU A 29 -0.55 2.87 13.01
C GLU A 29 0.97 2.89 13.13
N LEU A 30 1.66 3.42 12.12
CA LEU A 30 3.12 3.53 12.14
C LEU A 30 3.60 4.43 13.27
N GLU A 31 2.90 5.54 13.52
CA GLU A 31 3.24 6.45 14.61
C GLU A 31 3.06 5.79 15.98
N LYS A 32 2.00 4.99 16.15
CA LYS A 32 1.81 4.21 17.38
C LYS A 32 2.96 3.24 17.63
N LEU A 33 3.53 2.68 16.56
CA LEU A 33 4.61 1.71 16.64
C LEU A 33 6.00 2.35 16.63
N SER A 34 6.06 3.67 16.66
CA SER A 34 7.31 4.45 16.59
C SER A 34 8.16 4.13 15.36
N SER A 35 7.54 3.70 14.28
CA SER A 35 8.21 3.44 13.01
C SER A 35 8.24 4.70 12.15
N SER A 36 9.32 4.89 11.41
CA SER A 36 9.44 6.00 10.49
C SER A 36 8.87 5.64 9.13
N TYR A 37 8.54 6.65 8.34
CA TYR A 37 7.97 6.41 7.02
C TYR A 37 8.26 7.58 6.08
N GLU A 38 8.26 7.27 4.79
CA GLU A 38 8.31 8.26 3.71
C GLU A 38 7.16 7.97 2.75
N VAL A 39 6.46 9.02 2.30
CA VAL A 39 5.31 8.90 1.42
C VAL A 39 5.62 9.52 0.06
N TYR A 40 5.39 8.74 -1.00
CA TYR A 40 5.48 9.21 -2.38
C TYR A 40 4.14 9.00 -3.06
N LYS A 41 3.70 9.97 -3.82
CA LYS A 41 2.40 9.96 -4.51
C LYS A 41 2.58 9.97 -6.01
N GLY A 42 1.71 9.23 -6.70
CA GLY A 42 1.63 9.22 -8.14
C GLY A 42 0.17 9.20 -8.59
N ASN A 43 -0.08 9.30 -9.89
CA ASN A 43 -1.43 9.42 -10.40
C ASN A 43 -2.19 8.10 -10.45
N GLY A 44 -1.63 7.08 -11.07
CA GLY A 44 -2.32 5.82 -11.33
C GLY A 44 -1.79 4.65 -10.51
N SER A 45 -2.66 3.67 -10.27
CA SER A 45 -2.26 2.47 -9.52
C SER A 45 -1.27 1.60 -10.29
N LEU A 46 -1.36 1.61 -11.62
CA LEU A 46 -0.49 0.77 -12.46
C LEU A 46 0.98 1.18 -12.39
N GLU A 47 1.27 2.44 -12.03
CA GLU A 47 2.63 2.96 -11.90
C GLU A 47 3.25 2.68 -10.53
N ILE A 48 2.48 2.19 -9.57
CA ILE A 48 2.97 1.92 -8.21
C ILE A 48 4.13 0.92 -8.20
N PRO A 49 4.06 -0.23 -8.88
CA PRO A 49 5.16 -1.19 -8.82
C PRO A 49 6.50 -0.64 -9.32
N VAL A 50 6.51 0.07 -10.45
CA VAL A 50 7.77 0.62 -10.97
C VAL A 50 8.30 1.72 -10.06
N GLN A 51 7.43 2.53 -9.48
CA GLN A 51 7.85 3.57 -8.55
C GLN A 51 8.50 2.97 -7.31
N ILE A 52 7.92 1.91 -6.75
CA ILE A 52 8.50 1.17 -5.63
C ILE A 52 9.89 0.63 -6.01
N SER A 53 9.99 0.00 -7.16
CA SER A 53 11.25 -0.58 -7.64
C SER A 53 12.36 0.47 -7.74
N ILE A 54 12.05 1.63 -8.30
CA ILE A 54 12.99 2.74 -8.41
C ILE A 54 13.42 3.24 -7.02
N LEU A 55 12.47 3.42 -6.12
CA LEU A 55 12.75 3.94 -4.78
C LEU A 55 13.56 2.95 -3.94
N LEU A 56 13.28 1.66 -4.03
CA LEU A 56 14.05 0.63 -3.33
C LEU A 56 15.50 0.55 -3.82
N ASN A 57 15.75 0.98 -5.06
CA ASN A 57 17.11 1.03 -5.59
C ASN A 57 17.90 2.25 -5.08
N LYS A 58 17.20 3.28 -4.57
CA LYS A 58 17.84 4.51 -4.09
C LYS A 58 18.09 4.52 -2.59
N LYS A 59 17.21 3.90 -1.81
CA LYS A 59 17.26 3.91 -0.34
C LYS A 59 16.86 2.55 0.21
N LYS A 60 17.30 2.27 1.43
CA LYS A 60 16.87 1.07 2.15
C LYS A 60 15.62 1.34 2.97
N TYR A 61 14.68 0.43 2.87
CA TYR A 61 13.46 0.41 3.68
C TYR A 61 13.27 -1.01 4.21
N ASP A 62 12.61 -1.11 5.36
CA ASP A 62 12.31 -2.43 5.94
C ASP A 62 11.03 -3.03 5.35
N ALA A 63 10.10 -2.20 4.92
CA ALA A 63 8.83 -2.64 4.35
C ALA A 63 8.23 -1.56 3.46
N VAL A 64 7.29 -1.96 2.63
CA VAL A 64 6.59 -1.07 1.70
C VAL A 64 5.09 -1.28 1.83
N ILE A 65 4.33 -0.18 1.82
CA ILE A 65 2.88 -0.21 1.73
C ILE A 65 2.47 0.44 0.40
N ALA A 66 1.83 -0.33 -0.46
CA ALA A 66 1.30 0.17 -1.73
C ALA A 66 -0.17 0.54 -1.52
N ILE A 67 -0.53 1.78 -1.80
CA ILE A 67 -1.88 2.31 -1.58
C ILE A 67 -2.48 2.79 -2.89
N GLY A 68 -3.70 2.35 -3.18
CA GLY A 68 -4.44 2.78 -4.36
C GLY A 68 -5.84 2.22 -4.33
N CYS A 69 -6.54 2.38 -5.44
CA CYS A 69 -7.90 1.87 -5.56
C CYS A 69 -8.26 1.66 -7.03
N ILE A 70 -8.78 0.48 -7.33
CA ILE A 70 -9.32 0.14 -8.65
C ILE A 70 -10.76 -0.30 -8.44
N ILE A 71 -11.67 0.26 -9.22
CA ILE A 71 -13.09 -0.03 -9.11
C ILE A 71 -13.58 -0.73 -10.35
N LYS A 72 -14.16 -1.91 -10.17
CA LYS A 72 -14.75 -2.70 -11.25
C LYS A 72 -15.86 -1.90 -11.91
N GLY A 73 -15.90 -1.93 -13.24
CA GLY A 73 -16.88 -1.18 -14.01
C GLY A 73 -16.49 0.25 -14.35
N LYS A 74 -15.41 0.76 -13.74
CA LYS A 74 -14.83 2.08 -14.07
C LYS A 74 -13.68 1.95 -15.07
N THR A 75 -13.27 0.73 -15.37
CA THR A 75 -12.26 0.41 -16.38
C THR A 75 -12.60 -0.93 -17.03
N ASP A 76 -12.37 -1.05 -18.33
CA ASP A 76 -12.56 -2.31 -19.06
C ASP A 76 -11.46 -3.34 -18.74
N HIS A 77 -10.38 -2.90 -18.10
CA HIS A 77 -9.21 -3.72 -17.83
C HIS A 77 -9.00 -4.01 -16.34
N TYR A 78 -10.08 -3.92 -15.55
CA TYR A 78 -10.02 -4.11 -14.10
C TYR A 78 -9.23 -5.36 -13.68
N GLU A 79 -9.57 -6.51 -14.23
CA GLU A 79 -8.94 -7.77 -13.82
C GLU A 79 -7.49 -7.86 -14.26
N PHE A 80 -7.16 -7.35 -15.44
CA PHE A 80 -5.78 -7.31 -15.93
C PHE A 80 -4.91 -6.38 -15.07
N ILE A 81 -5.43 -5.21 -14.74
CA ILE A 81 -4.69 -4.23 -13.94
C ILE A 81 -4.50 -4.77 -12.52
N ALA A 82 -5.54 -5.30 -11.91
CA ALA A 82 -5.48 -5.86 -10.55
C ALA A 82 -4.48 -7.02 -10.47
N SER A 83 -4.52 -7.93 -11.44
CA SER A 83 -3.61 -9.07 -11.50
C SER A 83 -2.17 -8.62 -11.73
N ALA A 84 -1.94 -7.70 -12.65
CA ALA A 84 -0.60 -7.19 -12.96
C ALA A 84 0.03 -6.52 -11.73
N ILE A 85 -0.71 -5.69 -11.03
CA ILE A 85 -0.24 -5.01 -9.83
C ILE A 85 0.07 -6.02 -8.73
N THR A 86 -0.85 -6.93 -8.46
CA THR A 86 -0.68 -7.95 -7.42
C THR A 86 0.56 -8.79 -7.66
N ASN A 87 0.73 -9.28 -8.88
CA ASN A 87 1.89 -10.11 -9.23
C ASN A 87 3.20 -9.32 -9.16
N SER A 88 3.19 -8.07 -9.62
CA SER A 88 4.38 -7.21 -9.59
C SER A 88 4.81 -6.88 -8.16
N LEU A 89 3.86 -6.56 -7.28
CA LEU A 89 4.16 -6.26 -5.88
C LEU A 89 4.71 -7.49 -5.16
N LEU A 90 4.12 -8.66 -5.38
CA LEU A 90 4.59 -9.90 -4.80
C LEU A 90 6.01 -10.23 -5.27
N SER A 91 6.28 -10.05 -6.55
CA SER A 91 7.60 -10.27 -7.14
C SER A 91 8.66 -9.34 -6.52
N ILE A 92 8.34 -8.07 -6.37
CA ILE A 92 9.23 -7.10 -5.71
C ILE A 92 9.52 -7.54 -4.26
N SER A 93 8.48 -7.95 -3.54
CA SER A 93 8.60 -8.39 -2.16
C SER A 93 9.58 -9.57 -2.03
N VAL A 94 9.39 -10.60 -2.85
CA VAL A 94 10.23 -11.79 -2.83
C VAL A 94 11.66 -11.46 -3.24
N ASN A 95 11.84 -10.67 -4.30
CA ASN A 95 13.17 -10.33 -4.82
C ASN A 95 13.98 -9.47 -3.87
N HIS A 96 13.34 -8.54 -3.17
CA HIS A 96 14.01 -7.67 -2.21
C HIS A 96 14.04 -8.23 -0.79
N ARG A 97 13.28 -9.31 -0.53
CA ARG A 97 13.18 -9.96 0.79
C ARG A 97 12.70 -9.00 1.87
N ILE A 98 11.72 -8.18 1.53
CA ILE A 98 11.03 -7.30 2.46
C ILE A 98 9.52 -7.39 2.22
N PRO A 99 8.69 -7.17 3.25
CA PRO A 99 7.25 -7.12 3.02
C PRO A 99 6.88 -5.97 2.09
N VAL A 100 6.09 -6.25 1.06
CA VAL A 100 5.44 -5.23 0.23
C VAL A 100 3.95 -5.51 0.33
N SER A 101 3.28 -4.76 1.19
CA SER A 101 1.85 -4.97 1.44
C SER A 101 1.02 -4.31 0.35
N ASN A 102 0.11 -5.09 -0.23
CA ASN A 102 -0.77 -4.63 -1.28
C ASN A 102 -2.05 -4.05 -0.70
N THR A 103 -2.13 -2.72 -0.60
CA THR A 103 -3.35 -2.02 -0.25
C THR A 103 -3.84 -1.20 -1.44
N VAL A 104 -3.64 -1.74 -2.64
CA VAL A 104 -4.34 -1.26 -3.83
C VAL A 104 -5.69 -1.96 -3.83
N LEU A 105 -6.70 -1.27 -3.31
CA LEU A 105 -8.03 -1.85 -3.15
C LEU A 105 -8.60 -2.21 -4.52
N THR A 106 -9.19 -3.41 -4.60
CA THR A 106 -9.92 -3.86 -5.78
C THR A 106 -11.37 -4.04 -5.37
N CYS A 107 -12.19 -3.07 -5.70
CA CYS A 107 -13.56 -2.97 -5.21
C CYS A 107 -14.58 -3.00 -6.33
N SER A 108 -15.79 -3.49 -6.01
CA SER A 108 -16.90 -3.47 -6.97
C SER A 108 -17.61 -2.11 -6.99
N SER A 109 -17.40 -1.25 -5.99
CA SER A 109 -18.06 0.04 -5.89
C SER A 109 -17.25 1.05 -5.07
N ILE A 110 -17.56 2.33 -5.25
CA ILE A 110 -17.02 3.41 -4.42
C ILE A 110 -17.41 3.20 -2.95
N LYS A 111 -18.60 2.69 -2.69
CA LYS A 111 -19.05 2.40 -1.33
C LYS A 111 -18.14 1.41 -0.62
N GLN A 112 -17.77 0.32 -1.29
CA GLN A 112 -16.81 -0.65 -0.75
C GLN A 112 -15.47 0.00 -0.45
N ALA A 113 -14.95 0.80 -1.40
CA ALA A 113 -13.67 1.48 -1.23
C ALA A 113 -13.71 2.44 -0.05
N THR A 114 -14.81 3.17 0.12
CA THR A 114 -15.00 4.09 1.23
C THR A 114 -14.98 3.35 2.56
N GLU A 115 -15.66 2.22 2.65
CA GLU A 115 -15.68 1.39 3.87
C GLU A 115 -14.27 0.89 4.22
N ARG A 116 -13.52 0.40 3.23
CA ARG A 116 -12.19 -0.20 3.42
C ARG A 116 -11.09 0.84 3.68
N SER A 117 -11.38 2.11 3.43
CA SER A 117 -10.49 3.22 3.75
C SER A 117 -10.96 4.01 4.97
N SER A 118 -12.03 3.57 5.63
CA SER A 118 -12.58 4.22 6.80
C SER A 118 -11.69 4.01 8.02
N LYS A 119 -11.90 4.83 9.04
CA LYS A 119 -11.16 4.71 10.29
C LYS A 119 -11.38 3.36 10.97
N LYS A 120 -12.59 2.80 10.87
CA LYS A 120 -12.99 1.57 11.53
C LYS A 120 -12.48 0.31 10.84
N LEU A 121 -12.49 0.29 9.50
CA LEU A 121 -12.20 -0.91 8.70
C LEU A 121 -11.00 -0.70 7.78
N ASN A 122 -10.03 0.06 8.21
CA ASN A 122 -8.94 0.52 7.35
C ASN A 122 -8.00 -0.60 6.92
N ARG A 123 -7.94 -0.87 5.62
CA ARG A 123 -7.09 -1.91 5.05
C ARG A 123 -5.61 -1.58 5.12
N ALA A 124 -5.25 -0.30 5.08
CA ALA A 124 -3.84 0.09 5.18
C ALA A 124 -3.31 -0.08 6.60
N LYS A 125 -4.14 0.13 7.61
CA LYS A 125 -3.80 -0.21 8.99
C LYS A 125 -3.50 -1.70 9.13
N GLU A 126 -4.34 -2.55 8.57
CA GLU A 126 -4.12 -4.00 8.57
C GLU A 126 -2.82 -4.37 7.86
N ALA A 127 -2.51 -3.67 6.76
CA ALA A 127 -1.29 -3.91 5.98
C ALA A 127 -0.03 -3.60 6.78
N VAL A 128 -0.05 -2.52 7.57
CA VAL A 128 1.07 -2.19 8.47
C VAL A 128 1.28 -3.31 9.48
N LEU A 129 0.21 -3.77 10.11
CA LEU A 129 0.29 -4.84 11.11
C LEU A 129 0.81 -6.15 10.50
N ALA A 130 0.37 -6.47 9.28
CA ALA A 130 0.85 -7.66 8.57
C ALA A 130 2.35 -7.57 8.27
N ALA A 131 2.82 -6.42 7.81
CA ALA A 131 4.25 -6.20 7.54
C ALA A 131 5.09 -6.34 8.81
N ILE A 132 4.65 -5.74 9.91
CA ILE A 132 5.33 -5.84 11.20
C ILE A 132 5.40 -7.29 11.66
N SER A 133 4.32 -8.04 11.50
CA SER A 133 4.28 -9.47 11.86
C SER A 133 5.36 -10.27 11.13
N VAL A 134 5.55 -10.01 9.84
CA VAL A 134 6.60 -10.67 9.04
C VAL A 134 7.99 -10.24 9.51
N LEU A 135 8.19 -8.96 9.75
CA LEU A 135 9.50 -8.42 10.16
C LEU A 135 9.95 -8.92 11.54
N ASN A 136 9.00 -9.20 12.43
CA ASN A 136 9.30 -9.62 13.79
C ASN A 136 9.62 -11.13 13.92
N ASN A 137 9.50 -11.88 12.84
CA ASN A 137 9.83 -13.31 12.87
C ASN A 137 11.34 -13.56 12.92
#